data_372143766ebd41075f0e16f020d2fbc3
#
_entry.id   372143766ebd41075f0e16f020d2fbc3
#
_cell.length_a   1.000
_cell.length_b   1.000
_cell.length_c   1.000
_cell.angle_alpha   90.00
_cell.angle_beta   90.00
_cell.angle_gamma   90.00
#
_symmetry.space_group_name_H-M   'P 1'
#
loop_
_entity.id
_entity.type
_entity.pdbx_description
1 polymer ?
#
loop_
_entity_poly.entity_id
_entity_poly.type
_entity_poly.pdbx_seq_one_letter_code
_entity_poly.pdbx_strand_id
1 'polypeptide(L)'
;TEFTSGKEIRQAASNAGISLQYPYESTFFRFADYRTNEVNKLSGTPSAKKIHISHSDSYRSELAYGSLSKTYSLSMYDPSKKAYGNTIDELTGKQLTFDNVVVCFANIAAYAGDSHDVQEVQYVQGGQAYLFTHGGVQTGRWEKPHPTHPLKLYTDSGEEMTLNRGKTYLALVDDDEWSRFNYQ
;
A
#
# COMPACT_ATOMS: atom_id res chain seq x y z
N THR A 1 -7.15 -14.14 17.30
CA THR A 1 -7.50 -12.91 16.55
C THR A 1 -7.91 -11.85 17.56
N GLU A 2 -7.23 -10.71 17.54
CA GLU A 2 -7.53 -9.59 18.42
C GLU A 2 -8.47 -8.62 17.70
N PHE A 3 -9.49 -8.16 18.41
CA PHE A 3 -10.41 -7.15 17.91
C PHE A 3 -10.40 -5.94 18.87
N THR A 4 -10.56 -4.75 18.32
CA THR A 4 -10.71 -3.54 19.09
C THR A 4 -11.79 -2.65 18.47
N SER A 5 -12.29 -1.70 19.26
CA SER A 5 -13.27 -0.71 18.81
C SER A 5 -12.74 0.70 18.97
N GLY A 6 -13.32 1.65 18.26
CA GLY A 6 -12.96 3.06 18.42
C GLY A 6 -13.17 3.59 19.86
N LYS A 7 -14.06 2.96 20.65
CA LYS A 7 -14.25 3.28 22.08
C LYS A 7 -13.04 2.80 22.89
N GLU A 8 -12.59 1.57 22.67
CA GLU A 8 -11.45 0.97 23.37
C GLU A 8 -10.15 1.70 23.03
N ILE A 9 -9.94 2.05 21.75
CA ILE A 9 -8.79 2.85 21.32
C ILE A 9 -8.77 4.21 22.03
N ARG A 10 -9.91 4.92 22.10
CA ARG A 10 -10.00 6.20 22.82
C ARG A 10 -9.72 6.04 24.31
N GLN A 11 -10.24 4.97 24.93
CA GLN A 11 -9.99 4.70 26.34
C GLN A 11 -8.52 4.39 26.60
N ALA A 12 -7.90 3.56 25.78
CA ALA A 12 -6.47 3.22 25.87
C ALA A 12 -5.59 4.47 25.72
N ALA A 13 -5.87 5.31 24.73
CA ALA A 13 -5.16 6.58 24.53
C ALA A 13 -5.31 7.51 25.74
N SER A 14 -6.51 7.64 26.29
CA SER A 14 -6.77 8.43 27.50
C SER A 14 -5.98 7.92 28.70
N ASN A 15 -5.97 6.60 28.91
CA ASN A 15 -5.22 5.96 30.01
C ASN A 15 -3.72 6.14 29.87
N ALA A 16 -3.20 6.17 28.63
CA ALA A 16 -1.80 6.38 28.33
C ALA A 16 -1.39 7.87 28.23
N GLY A 17 -2.31 8.81 28.41
CA GLY A 17 -2.07 10.24 28.24
C GLY A 17 -1.75 10.66 26.80
N ILE A 18 -2.13 9.86 25.82
CA ILE A 18 -1.90 10.12 24.40
C ILE A 18 -3.02 10.98 23.85
N SER A 19 -2.67 12.16 23.28
CA SER A 19 -3.63 13.00 22.57
C SER A 19 -4.04 12.36 21.25
N LEU A 20 -5.34 12.26 21.01
CA LEU A 20 -5.90 11.87 19.71
C LEU A 20 -6.12 13.08 18.79
N GLN A 21 -5.91 14.28 19.28
CA GLN A 21 -5.86 15.50 18.48
C GLN A 21 -4.41 15.81 18.16
N TYR A 22 -4.00 15.42 16.97
CA TYR A 22 -2.64 15.64 16.51
C TYR A 22 -2.62 16.68 15.39
N PRO A 23 -1.72 17.66 15.43
CA PRO A 23 -1.58 18.64 14.36
C PRO A 23 -0.83 18.01 13.19
N TYR A 24 -1.45 17.05 12.53
CA TYR A 24 -0.90 16.51 11.29
C TYR A 24 -1.09 17.49 10.14
N GLU A 25 -0.11 17.56 9.27
CA GLU A 25 -0.36 18.06 7.93
C GLU A 25 -1.47 17.21 7.29
N SER A 26 -2.49 17.88 6.78
CA SER A 26 -3.79 17.28 6.51
C SER A 26 -3.87 16.37 5.29
N THR A 27 -2.77 16.13 4.55
CA THR A 27 -2.82 15.39 3.28
C THR A 27 -1.73 14.33 3.20
N PHE A 28 -2.11 13.05 3.33
CA PHE A 28 -1.22 11.92 3.07
C PHE A 28 -0.86 11.84 1.58
N PHE A 29 -1.83 11.60 0.74
CA PHE A 29 -1.65 11.49 -0.69
C PHE A 29 -2.41 12.59 -1.43
N ARG A 30 -1.89 12.98 -2.58
CA ARG A 30 -2.61 13.82 -3.53
C ARG A 30 -3.60 12.94 -4.29
N PHE A 31 -4.89 13.26 -4.19
CA PHE A 31 -5.94 12.61 -4.95
C PHE A 31 -6.43 13.49 -6.10
N ALA A 32 -6.91 12.85 -7.17
CA ALA A 32 -7.58 13.52 -8.26
C ALA A 32 -8.79 14.34 -7.75
N ASP A 33 -8.96 15.54 -8.27
CA ASP A 33 -10.00 16.47 -7.80
C ASP A 33 -11.41 15.89 -8.06
N TYR A 34 -12.21 15.80 -7.01
CA TYR A 34 -13.58 15.29 -7.08
C TYR A 34 -14.53 16.21 -7.87
N ARG A 35 -14.17 17.47 -8.05
CA ARG A 35 -14.99 18.47 -8.74
C ARG A 35 -14.87 18.41 -10.26
N THR A 36 -13.74 17.92 -10.76
CA THR A 36 -13.46 17.88 -12.20
C THR A 36 -13.81 16.55 -12.85
N ASN A 37 -14.10 15.50 -12.06
CA ASN A 37 -14.23 14.12 -12.54
C ASN A 37 -13.01 13.61 -13.32
N GLU A 38 -11.88 14.28 -13.20
CA GLU A 38 -10.63 13.83 -13.82
C GLU A 38 -10.16 12.52 -13.21
N VAL A 39 -9.62 11.67 -14.08
CA VAL A 39 -9.04 10.37 -13.72
C VAL A 39 -7.59 10.39 -14.18
N ASN A 40 -6.69 10.07 -13.27
CA ASN A 40 -5.29 9.82 -13.62
C ASN A 40 -5.20 8.48 -14.35
N LYS A 41 -5.04 8.54 -15.68
CA LYS A 41 -4.96 7.34 -16.54
C LYS A 41 -3.53 6.86 -16.74
N LEU A 42 -2.54 7.57 -16.19
CA LEU A 42 -1.13 7.32 -16.46
C LEU A 42 -0.85 7.15 -17.97
N SER A 43 -1.42 8.04 -18.77
CA SER A 43 -1.28 7.97 -20.22
C SER A 43 0.18 8.11 -20.63
N GLY A 44 0.65 7.20 -21.52
CA GLY A 44 2.05 7.17 -21.94
C GLY A 44 2.99 6.38 -21.02
N THR A 45 2.51 5.85 -19.92
CA THR A 45 3.30 4.94 -19.07
C THR A 45 3.12 3.47 -19.49
N PRO A 46 4.02 2.57 -19.06
CA PRO A 46 3.86 1.15 -19.32
C PRO A 46 2.53 0.61 -18.78
N SER A 47 1.98 -0.40 -19.46
CA SER A 47 0.82 -1.14 -18.98
C SER A 47 1.21 -2.02 -17.79
N ALA A 48 0.32 -2.13 -16.80
CA ALA A 48 0.49 -3.00 -15.65
C ALA A 48 -0.85 -3.64 -15.28
N LYS A 49 -1.16 -4.73 -15.96
CA LYS A 49 -2.42 -5.45 -15.77
C LYS A 49 -2.36 -6.50 -14.67
N LYS A 50 -1.19 -6.91 -14.29
CA LYS A 50 -0.95 -7.89 -13.24
C LYS A 50 0.25 -7.47 -12.42
N ILE A 51 0.12 -7.48 -11.10
CA ILE A 51 1.14 -7.05 -10.16
C ILE A 51 1.39 -8.20 -9.19
N HIS A 52 2.63 -8.64 -9.04
CA HIS A 52 3.05 -9.62 -8.04
C HIS A 52 3.87 -8.94 -6.96
N ILE A 53 3.46 -9.09 -5.72
CA ILE A 53 4.13 -8.54 -4.55
C ILE A 53 4.50 -9.70 -3.63
N SER A 54 5.77 -9.80 -3.25
CA SER A 54 6.28 -10.77 -2.30
C SER A 54 6.74 -10.06 -1.03
N HIS A 55 6.29 -10.53 0.14
CA HIS A 55 6.82 -10.14 1.44
C HIS A 55 7.65 -11.27 2.07
N SER A 56 7.39 -12.51 1.63
CA SER A 56 8.13 -13.72 2.02
C SER A 56 7.73 -14.88 1.12
N ASP A 57 8.29 -16.05 1.33
CA ASP A 57 7.93 -17.28 0.60
C ASP A 57 6.45 -17.66 0.76
N SER A 58 5.87 -17.37 1.90
CA SER A 58 4.48 -17.72 2.24
C SER A 58 3.51 -16.55 2.13
N TYR A 59 3.98 -15.31 2.17
CA TYR A 59 3.14 -14.11 2.13
C TYR A 59 3.35 -13.36 0.82
N ARG A 60 2.51 -13.68 -0.15
CA ARG A 60 2.55 -13.08 -1.50
C ARG A 60 1.15 -12.69 -1.94
N SER A 61 1.05 -11.57 -2.63
CA SER A 61 -0.20 -11.09 -3.23
C SER A 61 -0.07 -10.91 -4.73
N GLU A 62 -1.18 -11.08 -5.41
CA GLU A 62 -1.37 -10.80 -6.82
C GLU A 62 -2.55 -9.85 -6.99
N LEU A 63 -2.36 -8.78 -7.76
CA LEU A 63 -3.44 -7.84 -8.08
C LEU A 63 -3.62 -7.80 -9.60
N ALA A 64 -4.84 -8.10 -10.05
CA ALA A 64 -5.19 -8.17 -11.47
C ALA A 64 -6.13 -7.03 -11.86
N TYR A 65 -5.76 -6.25 -12.89
CA TYR A 65 -6.55 -5.13 -13.38
C TYR A 65 -7.72 -5.59 -14.27
N GLY A 66 -8.92 -5.21 -13.89
CA GLY A 66 -10.12 -5.38 -14.67
C GLY A 66 -10.38 -4.17 -15.59
N SER A 67 -10.28 -4.36 -16.91
CA SER A 67 -10.47 -3.26 -17.86
C SER A 67 -11.90 -2.68 -17.89
N LEU A 68 -12.90 -3.44 -17.47
CA LEU A 68 -14.29 -2.99 -17.35
C LEU A 68 -14.54 -2.33 -15.98
N SER A 69 -14.10 -2.95 -14.89
CA SER A 69 -14.26 -2.42 -13.53
C SER A 69 -13.34 -1.23 -13.24
N LYS A 70 -12.23 -1.09 -13.99
CA LYS A 70 -11.17 -0.10 -13.77
C LYS A 70 -10.49 -0.21 -12.39
N THR A 71 -10.54 -1.39 -11.77
CA THR A 71 -9.97 -1.68 -10.46
C THR A 71 -9.05 -2.90 -10.52
N TYR A 72 -8.20 -3.03 -9.52
CA TYR A 72 -7.33 -4.19 -9.28
C TYR A 72 -7.99 -5.13 -8.27
N SER A 73 -8.20 -6.38 -8.63
CA SER A 73 -8.72 -7.41 -7.74
C SER A 73 -7.59 -8.15 -7.03
N LEU A 74 -7.73 -8.33 -5.70
CA LEU A 74 -6.70 -8.95 -4.85
C LEU A 74 -6.88 -10.47 -4.76
N SER A 75 -5.77 -11.18 -4.90
CA SER A 75 -5.62 -12.59 -4.58
C SER A 75 -4.40 -12.79 -3.69
N MET A 76 -4.52 -13.66 -2.69
CA MET A 76 -3.43 -14.01 -1.78
C MET A 76 -2.94 -15.42 -2.05
N TYR A 77 -1.65 -15.64 -1.90
CA TYR A 77 -1.05 -16.97 -2.02
C TYR A 77 -1.40 -17.84 -0.81
N ASP A 78 -1.86 -19.04 -1.06
CA ASP A 78 -2.09 -20.08 -0.06
C ASP A 78 -0.96 -21.10 -0.14
N PRO A 79 -0.03 -21.15 0.83
CA PRO A 79 1.09 -22.06 0.81
C PRO A 79 0.68 -23.53 0.86
N SER A 80 -0.46 -23.85 1.49
CA SER A 80 -0.98 -25.21 1.58
C SER A 80 -1.46 -25.75 0.25
N LYS A 81 -2.05 -24.87 -0.56
CA LYS A 81 -2.54 -25.20 -1.92
C LYS A 81 -1.51 -24.89 -3.02
N LYS A 82 -0.42 -24.16 -2.66
CA LYS A 82 0.57 -23.63 -3.60
C LYS A 82 -0.08 -22.84 -4.76
N ALA A 83 -1.11 -22.09 -4.45
CA ALA A 83 -1.93 -21.35 -5.43
C ALA A 83 -2.43 -20.03 -4.88
N TYR A 84 -2.73 -19.08 -5.77
CA TYR A 84 -3.42 -17.85 -5.42
C TYR A 84 -4.93 -18.07 -5.34
N GLY A 85 -5.55 -17.53 -4.30
CA GLY A 85 -7.00 -17.53 -4.10
C GLY A 85 -7.53 -16.10 -3.97
N ASN A 86 -8.74 -15.87 -4.47
CA ASN A 86 -9.40 -14.58 -4.35
C ASN A 86 -9.59 -14.19 -2.89
N THR A 87 -9.22 -12.96 -2.53
CA THR A 87 -9.48 -12.42 -1.20
C THR A 87 -10.88 -11.86 -1.13
N ILE A 88 -11.71 -12.48 -0.32
CA ILE A 88 -13.14 -12.16 -0.20
C ILE A 88 -13.37 -11.36 1.07
N ASP A 89 -14.12 -10.29 0.97
CA ASP A 89 -14.64 -9.53 2.10
C ASP A 89 -15.77 -10.31 2.78
N GLU A 90 -15.61 -10.64 4.05
CA GLU A 90 -16.58 -11.47 4.78
C GLU A 90 -17.97 -10.84 4.89
N LEU A 91 -18.06 -9.53 5.01
CA LEU A 91 -19.33 -8.82 5.19
C LEU A 91 -20.12 -8.75 3.88
N THR A 92 -19.44 -8.57 2.77
CA THR A 92 -20.11 -8.36 1.47
C THR A 92 -20.12 -9.60 0.57
N GLY A 93 -19.29 -10.59 0.87
CA GLY A 93 -19.11 -11.78 0.02
C GLY A 93 -18.44 -11.47 -1.33
N LYS A 94 -17.89 -10.28 -1.51
CA LYS A 94 -17.28 -9.83 -2.77
C LYS A 94 -15.76 -9.88 -2.70
N GLN A 95 -15.11 -10.11 -3.83
CA GLN A 95 -13.66 -10.02 -3.93
C GLN A 95 -13.22 -8.58 -3.63
N LEU A 96 -12.14 -8.43 -2.86
CA LEU A 96 -11.54 -7.13 -2.59
C LEU A 96 -10.97 -6.53 -3.87
N THR A 97 -11.30 -5.25 -4.10
CA THR A 97 -10.83 -4.48 -5.25
C THR A 97 -10.33 -3.12 -4.83
N PHE A 98 -9.37 -2.57 -5.58
CA PHE A 98 -8.71 -1.30 -5.30
C PHE A 98 -8.59 -0.45 -6.57
N ASP A 99 -8.77 0.85 -6.44
CA ASP A 99 -8.60 1.81 -7.53
C ASP A 99 -7.13 2.12 -7.79
N ASN A 100 -6.33 2.06 -6.73
CA ASN A 100 -4.88 2.26 -6.77
C ASN A 100 -4.16 1.14 -6.04
N VAL A 101 -2.95 0.83 -6.50
CA VAL A 101 -2.00 0.00 -5.79
C VAL A 101 -0.71 0.81 -5.65
N VAL A 102 -0.21 0.93 -4.43
CA VAL A 102 1.05 1.59 -4.11
C VAL A 102 1.98 0.55 -3.52
N VAL A 103 3.16 0.41 -4.10
CA VAL A 103 4.22 -0.46 -3.58
C VAL A 103 5.40 0.41 -3.23
N CYS A 104 5.80 0.40 -1.95
CA CYS A 104 6.93 1.14 -1.41
C CYS A 104 7.97 0.14 -0.90
N PHE A 105 9.21 0.30 -1.31
CA PHE A 105 10.32 -0.51 -0.82
C PHE A 105 11.02 0.21 0.33
N ALA A 106 11.31 -0.53 1.39
CA ALA A 106 11.99 -0.04 2.59
C ALA A 106 12.87 -1.14 3.16
N ASN A 107 13.88 -0.77 3.91
CA ASN A 107 14.63 -1.75 4.69
C ASN A 107 13.76 -2.28 5.82
N ILE A 108 13.58 -3.60 5.86
CA ILE A 108 12.83 -4.32 6.88
C ILE A 108 13.72 -5.45 7.40
N ALA A 109 14.08 -5.43 8.66
CA ALA A 109 14.97 -6.43 9.25
C ALA A 109 14.51 -6.83 10.65
N ALA A 110 14.82 -8.05 11.06
CA ALA A 110 14.59 -8.45 12.44
C ALA A 110 15.47 -7.64 13.40
N TYR A 111 14.94 -7.27 14.56
CA TYR A 111 15.74 -6.65 15.62
C TYR A 111 16.86 -7.58 16.03
N ALA A 112 18.08 -7.03 16.09
CA ALA A 112 19.26 -7.80 16.45
C ALA A 112 19.10 -8.45 17.83
N GLY A 113 19.18 -9.79 17.88
CA GLY A 113 19.06 -10.57 19.12
C GLY A 113 17.63 -10.81 19.60
N ASP A 114 16.61 -10.41 18.84
CA ASP A 114 15.23 -10.77 19.17
C ASP A 114 14.93 -12.23 18.83
N SER A 115 14.38 -12.96 19.80
CA SER A 115 14.07 -14.38 19.66
C SER A 115 12.70 -14.65 19.01
N HIS A 116 11.90 -13.62 18.78
CA HIS A 116 10.56 -13.71 18.24
C HIS A 116 10.46 -13.22 16.79
N ASP A 117 11.61 -12.87 16.20
CA ASP A 117 11.71 -12.36 14.82
C ASP A 117 10.86 -11.10 14.59
N VAL A 118 10.82 -10.21 15.60
CA VAL A 118 10.13 -8.93 15.50
C VAL A 118 10.83 -8.05 14.47
N GLN A 119 10.08 -7.58 13.48
CA GLN A 119 10.62 -6.82 12.37
C GLN A 119 10.67 -5.32 12.68
N GLU A 120 11.82 -4.71 12.45
CA GLU A 120 11.98 -3.27 12.38
C GLU A 120 11.77 -2.79 10.95
N VAL A 121 10.79 -1.93 10.75
CA VAL A 121 10.48 -1.33 9.45
C VAL A 121 11.01 0.10 9.43
N GLN A 122 11.95 0.40 8.54
CA GLN A 122 12.49 1.74 8.37
C GLN A 122 11.53 2.62 7.57
N TYR A 123 10.41 3.01 8.20
CA TYR A 123 9.35 3.77 7.55
C TYR A 123 9.51 5.31 7.67
N VAL A 124 10.54 5.78 8.40
CA VAL A 124 10.86 7.21 8.53
C VAL A 124 12.10 7.51 7.73
N GLN A 125 11.96 7.49 6.43
CA GLN A 125 13.02 7.80 5.45
C GLN A 125 12.39 7.94 4.05
N GLY A 126 12.86 7.23 3.08
CA GLY A 126 12.35 7.16 1.72
C GLY A 126 12.89 5.94 1.00
N GLY A 127 12.35 5.66 -0.15
CA GLY A 127 12.76 4.51 -0.99
C GLY A 127 12.03 4.53 -2.32
N GLN A 128 12.28 3.50 -3.11
CA GLN A 128 11.61 3.32 -4.38
C GLN A 128 10.11 3.11 -4.17
N ALA A 129 9.31 3.69 -5.06
CA ALA A 129 7.86 3.50 -5.07
C ALA A 129 7.30 3.28 -6.48
N TYR A 130 6.18 2.56 -6.50
CA TYR A 130 5.36 2.35 -7.69
C TYR A 130 3.93 2.71 -7.39
N LEU A 131 3.33 3.52 -8.25
CA LEU A 131 1.90 3.78 -8.28
C LEU A 131 1.29 3.07 -9.48
N PHE A 132 0.37 2.16 -9.21
CA PHE A 132 -0.46 1.52 -10.24
C PHE A 132 -1.88 2.07 -10.12
N THR A 133 -2.40 2.56 -11.22
CA THR A 133 -3.77 3.00 -11.30
C THR A 133 -4.25 2.94 -12.74
N HIS A 134 -5.51 2.65 -12.95
CA HIS A 134 -6.14 2.59 -14.26
C HIS A 134 -5.44 1.69 -15.29
N GLY A 135 -4.71 0.68 -14.84
CA GLY A 135 -3.98 -0.29 -15.68
C GLY A 135 -2.61 0.19 -16.16
N GLY A 136 -2.15 1.35 -15.71
CA GLY A 136 -0.80 1.86 -15.93
C GLY A 136 0.05 1.82 -14.67
N VAL A 137 1.37 2.06 -14.82
CA VAL A 137 2.33 2.18 -13.72
C VAL A 137 3.15 3.45 -13.85
N GLN A 138 3.35 4.12 -12.73
CA GLN A 138 4.28 5.23 -12.57
C GLN A 138 5.32 4.88 -11.52
N THR A 139 6.59 4.97 -11.88
CA THR A 139 7.73 4.77 -10.99
C THR A 139 8.14 6.08 -10.34
N GLY A 140 8.82 5.99 -9.20
CA GLY A 140 9.36 7.12 -8.49
C GLY A 140 9.76 6.73 -7.08
N ARG A 141 9.58 7.61 -6.12
CA ARG A 141 10.00 7.39 -4.75
C ARG A 141 8.92 7.78 -3.75
N TRP A 142 8.98 7.16 -2.59
CA TRP A 142 8.24 7.60 -1.41
C TRP A 142 9.18 8.32 -0.46
N GLU A 143 8.63 9.25 0.32
CA GLU A 143 9.35 9.99 1.37
C GLU A 143 8.46 10.13 2.61
N LYS A 144 9.06 9.92 3.78
CA LYS A 144 8.49 10.23 5.09
C LYS A 144 9.62 10.70 6.00
N PRO A 145 9.95 12.00 5.99
CA PRO A 145 11.16 12.53 6.62
C PRO A 145 11.10 12.55 8.16
N HIS A 146 9.92 12.39 8.75
CA HIS A 146 9.74 12.43 10.20
C HIS A 146 8.54 11.59 10.61
N PRO A 147 8.49 11.01 11.84
CA PRO A 147 7.35 10.21 12.31
C PRO A 147 5.99 10.92 12.20
N THR A 148 5.95 12.23 12.39
CA THR A 148 4.73 13.03 12.33
C THR A 148 4.37 13.55 10.93
N HIS A 149 5.29 13.42 9.95
CA HIS A 149 4.98 13.81 8.57
C HIS A 149 4.25 12.68 7.84
N PRO A 150 3.35 13.02 6.92
CA PRO A 150 2.70 12.01 6.07
C PRO A 150 3.72 11.37 5.12
N LEU A 151 3.46 10.14 4.72
CA LEU A 151 4.14 9.51 3.60
C LEU A 151 3.67 10.18 2.30
N LYS A 152 4.61 10.59 1.47
CA LYS A 152 4.38 11.22 0.17
C LYS A 152 4.99 10.39 -0.95
N LEU A 153 4.41 10.50 -2.14
CA LEU A 153 4.87 9.83 -3.35
C LEU A 153 5.28 10.87 -4.38
N TYR A 154 6.47 10.72 -4.95
CA TYR A 154 6.99 11.61 -5.97
C TYR A 154 7.45 10.83 -7.20
N THR A 155 7.27 11.44 -8.37
CA THR A 155 7.85 10.95 -9.62
C THR A 155 9.38 11.11 -9.60
N ASP A 156 10.06 10.51 -10.56
CA ASP A 156 11.51 10.71 -10.74
C ASP A 156 11.85 12.18 -11.04
N SER A 157 10.92 12.95 -11.63
CA SER A 157 11.07 14.41 -11.83
C SER A 157 10.81 15.26 -10.58
N GLY A 158 10.36 14.66 -9.48
CA GLY A 158 10.09 15.35 -8.21
C GLY A 158 8.69 15.91 -8.06
N GLU A 159 7.78 15.62 -8.99
CA GLU A 159 6.37 16.00 -8.87
C GLU A 159 5.62 15.02 -7.95
N GLU A 160 4.69 15.53 -7.12
CA GLU A 160 3.86 14.67 -6.28
C GLU A 160 2.90 13.83 -7.14
N MET A 161 2.94 12.51 -6.97
CA MET A 161 2.07 11.59 -7.70
C MET A 161 0.61 11.78 -7.30
N THR A 162 -0.30 11.66 -8.25
CA THR A 162 -1.74 11.80 -8.03
C THR A 162 -2.43 10.44 -8.11
N LEU A 163 -3.04 10.02 -7.03
CA LEU A 163 -3.86 8.82 -6.95
C LEU A 163 -5.28 9.10 -7.47
N ASN A 164 -5.93 8.10 -8.03
CA ASN A 164 -7.36 8.18 -8.27
C ASN A 164 -8.14 8.07 -6.95
N ARG A 165 -9.32 8.65 -6.93
CA ARG A 165 -10.24 8.51 -5.79
C ARG A 165 -10.70 7.06 -5.67
N GLY A 166 -10.87 6.59 -4.47
CA GLY A 166 -11.32 5.25 -4.18
C GLY A 166 -10.38 4.53 -3.19
N LYS A 167 -10.39 3.21 -3.22
CA LYS A 167 -9.59 2.38 -2.32
C LYS A 167 -8.16 2.26 -2.83
N THR A 168 -7.20 2.32 -1.92
CA THR A 168 -5.78 2.13 -2.23
C THR A 168 -5.25 0.92 -1.45
N TYR A 169 -4.63 -0.02 -2.17
CA TYR A 169 -3.79 -1.05 -1.57
C TYR A 169 -2.38 -0.49 -1.42
N LEU A 170 -1.90 -0.37 -0.19
CA LEU A 170 -0.54 0.08 0.11
C LEU A 170 0.26 -1.10 0.64
N ALA A 171 1.32 -1.47 -0.06
CA ALA A 171 2.31 -2.45 0.37
C ALA A 171 3.62 -1.75 0.72
N LEU A 172 4.13 -2.01 1.92
CA LEU A 172 5.49 -1.69 2.29
C LEU A 172 6.27 -3.01 2.26
N VAL A 173 7.26 -3.09 1.37
CA VAL A 173 7.95 -4.33 0.99
C VAL A 173 9.43 -4.19 1.34
N ASP A 174 10.04 -5.27 1.82
CA ASP A 174 11.47 -5.30 2.08
C ASP A 174 12.28 -5.10 0.78
N ASP A 175 13.34 -4.31 0.85
CA ASP A 175 14.27 -4.11 -0.26
C ASP A 175 14.86 -5.43 -0.75
N ASP A 176 15.06 -6.41 0.12
CA ASP A 176 15.56 -7.74 -0.23
C ASP A 176 14.59 -8.55 -1.11
N GLU A 177 13.29 -8.23 -1.06
CA GLU A 177 12.25 -8.85 -1.89
C GLU A 177 12.12 -8.21 -3.30
N TRP A 178 12.91 -7.18 -3.60
CA TRP A 178 12.87 -6.47 -4.88
C TRP A 178 12.94 -7.39 -6.10
N SER A 179 13.81 -8.39 -6.08
CA SER A 179 14.00 -9.32 -7.19
C SER A 179 12.77 -10.19 -7.48
N ARG A 180 11.85 -10.28 -6.54
CA ARG A 180 10.60 -11.08 -6.61
C ARG A 180 9.39 -10.25 -6.95
N PHE A 181 9.53 -8.93 -6.95
CA PHE A 181 8.49 -8.01 -7.38
C PHE A 181 8.49 -7.93 -8.91
N ASN A 182 7.32 -8.04 -9.51
CA ASN A 182 7.16 -7.85 -10.95
C ASN A 182 5.74 -7.40 -11.31
N TYR A 183 5.61 -6.85 -12.52
CA TYR A 183 4.32 -6.48 -13.09
C TYR A 183 4.35 -6.65 -14.62
N GLN A 184 3.18 -6.86 -15.23
CA GLN A 184 3.02 -7.04 -16.68
C GLN A 184 1.69 -6.49 -17.21
#